data_7951e426da2a9d7e40f63c556fe55f5b
#
_entry.id   7951e426da2a9d7e40f63c556fe55f5b
#
_cell.length_a   1.000
_cell.length_b   1.000
_cell.length_c   1.000
_cell.angle_alpha   90.00
_cell.angle_beta   90.00
_cell.angle_gamma   90.00
#
_symmetry.space_group_name_H-M   'P 1'
#
loop_
_entity.id
_entity.type
_entity.pdbx_description
1 polymer ?
#
loop_
_entity_poly.entity_id
_entity_poly.type
_entity_poly.pdbx_seq_one_letter_code
_entity_poly.pdbx_strand_id
1 'polypeptide(L)'
;MLEKLKEEVYKANMLLPKYKLITFTWGNVSGIDRESGIMAIKPSGVEYDLLRPEDMVLVDVNTGKKVEGDLNPSSDTPTHVELYKAFPNIGGVVHTHSRWATVFSQSGRGIPALGTTHGDYFYGEIPCTRKMTPEEIGGAYEKETGTVIIETFKDKSPDDIPAVLVHSHGPFTWGTDPMNAVHNAVVLEELAFMAWHNLVLDPTIPPMQQELLDKHYLRKHGANAYYGQG
;
A
#
# COMPACT_ATOMS: atom_id res chain seq x y z
N MET A 1 9.26 -22.69 -5.58
CA MET A 1 9.17 -21.25 -5.88
C MET A 1 8.03 -20.61 -5.08
N LEU A 2 6.81 -21.12 -5.16
CA LEU A 2 5.64 -20.56 -4.47
C LEU A 2 5.71 -20.71 -2.94
N GLU A 3 6.35 -21.75 -2.40
CA GLU A 3 6.59 -21.86 -0.95
C GLU A 3 7.45 -20.71 -0.41
N LYS A 4 8.46 -20.29 -1.19
CA LYS A 4 9.28 -19.13 -0.82
C LYS A 4 8.42 -17.85 -0.82
N LEU A 5 7.55 -17.68 -1.82
CA LEU A 5 6.62 -16.55 -1.86
C LEU A 5 5.67 -16.54 -0.66
N LYS A 6 5.09 -17.69 -0.30
CA LYS A 6 4.23 -17.83 0.90
C LYS A 6 4.99 -17.40 2.16
N GLU A 7 6.23 -17.84 2.33
CA GLU A 7 7.04 -17.50 3.49
C GLU A 7 7.37 -16.00 3.54
N GLU A 8 7.71 -15.38 2.41
CA GLU A 8 7.98 -13.95 2.30
C GLU A 8 6.73 -13.13 2.65
N VAL A 9 5.58 -13.50 2.10
CA VAL A 9 4.29 -12.84 2.37
C VAL A 9 3.88 -13.02 3.83
N TYR A 10 4.05 -14.22 4.41
CA TYR A 10 3.83 -14.44 5.83
C TYR A 10 4.69 -13.52 6.69
N LYS A 11 6.01 -13.49 6.45
CA LYS A 11 6.95 -12.63 7.20
C LYS A 11 6.54 -11.16 7.10
N ALA A 12 6.15 -10.69 5.92
CA ALA A 12 5.68 -9.33 5.71
C ALA A 12 4.38 -9.04 6.50
N ASN A 13 3.42 -9.97 6.49
CA ASN A 13 2.20 -9.85 7.29
C ASN A 13 2.51 -9.73 8.78
N MET A 14 3.46 -10.52 9.31
CA MET A 14 3.86 -10.47 10.72
C MET A 14 4.52 -9.15 11.14
N LEU A 15 4.95 -8.31 10.20
CA LEU A 15 5.44 -6.97 10.51
C LEU A 15 4.31 -5.98 10.80
N LEU A 16 3.10 -6.20 10.29
CA LEU A 16 1.98 -5.28 10.52
C LEU A 16 1.64 -5.11 12.01
N PRO A 17 1.44 -6.19 12.82
CA PRO A 17 1.27 -6.06 14.26
C PRO A 17 2.54 -5.54 14.95
N LYS A 18 3.74 -5.96 14.51
CA LYS A 18 5.01 -5.49 15.07
C LYS A 18 5.16 -3.97 14.99
N TYR A 19 4.77 -3.36 13.86
CA TYR A 19 4.81 -1.92 13.65
C TYR A 19 3.50 -1.21 14.02
N LYS A 20 2.54 -1.92 14.64
CA LYS A 20 1.26 -1.38 15.11
C LYS A 20 0.41 -0.73 14.00
N LEU A 21 0.51 -1.27 12.79
CA LEU A 21 -0.25 -0.81 11.63
C LEU A 21 -1.66 -1.40 11.56
N ILE A 22 -1.96 -2.38 12.41
CA ILE A 22 -3.25 -3.08 12.41
C ILE A 22 -3.84 -3.20 13.80
N THR A 23 -5.14 -3.45 13.85
CA THR A 23 -5.90 -3.87 15.03
C THR A 23 -6.61 -5.18 14.67
N PHE A 24 -6.53 -6.19 15.54
CA PHE A 24 -7.09 -7.53 15.29
C PHE A 24 -6.61 -8.10 13.94
N THR A 25 -7.55 -8.47 13.07
CA THR A 25 -7.29 -9.05 11.74
C THR A 25 -7.31 -8.02 10.61
N TRP A 26 -7.45 -6.71 10.92
CA TRP A 26 -7.59 -5.65 9.93
C TRP A 26 -6.28 -5.42 9.17
N GLY A 27 -6.33 -5.66 7.88
CA GLY A 27 -5.18 -5.48 7.00
C GLY A 27 -4.58 -6.79 6.54
N ASN A 28 -3.77 -6.69 5.53
CA ASN A 28 -3.10 -7.82 4.88
C ASN A 28 -1.95 -7.34 4.00
N VAL A 29 -1.08 -8.28 3.69
CA VAL A 29 -0.02 -8.14 2.70
C VAL A 29 -0.16 -9.25 1.67
N SER A 30 0.07 -8.92 0.41
CA SER A 30 0.30 -9.89 -0.66
C SER A 30 1.66 -9.68 -1.32
N GLY A 31 2.10 -10.71 -2.04
CA GLY A 31 3.26 -10.66 -2.92
C GLY A 31 2.98 -11.45 -4.20
N ILE A 32 3.64 -11.10 -5.29
CA ILE A 32 3.45 -11.75 -6.60
C ILE A 32 4.74 -12.37 -7.11
N ASP A 33 4.63 -13.55 -7.65
CA ASP A 33 5.61 -14.10 -8.58
C ASP A 33 5.19 -13.72 -10.01
N ARG A 34 5.89 -12.77 -10.60
CA ARG A 34 5.59 -12.24 -11.94
C ARG A 34 5.78 -13.25 -13.05
N GLU A 35 6.66 -14.25 -12.86
CA GLU A 35 6.92 -15.28 -13.87
C GLU A 35 5.72 -16.21 -14.02
N SER A 36 5.15 -16.68 -12.92
CA SER A 36 3.97 -17.55 -12.91
C SER A 36 2.65 -16.78 -12.98
N GLY A 37 2.63 -15.49 -12.67
CA GLY A 37 1.40 -14.70 -12.52
C GLY A 37 0.58 -15.06 -11.28
N ILE A 38 1.20 -15.71 -10.29
CA ILE A 38 0.56 -16.13 -9.04
C ILE A 38 0.93 -15.17 -7.91
N MET A 39 -0.05 -14.69 -7.18
CA MET A 39 0.17 -13.98 -5.92
C MET A 39 -0.17 -14.85 -4.71
N ALA A 40 0.54 -14.62 -3.61
CA ALA A 40 0.18 -15.12 -2.29
C ALA A 40 -0.43 -13.98 -1.45
N ILE A 41 -1.45 -14.27 -0.67
CA ILE A 41 -2.11 -13.28 0.18
C ILE A 41 -2.54 -13.91 1.51
N LYS A 42 -2.60 -13.09 2.57
CA LYS A 42 -3.13 -13.50 3.88
C LYS A 42 -4.56 -14.02 3.77
N PRO A 43 -4.91 -15.12 4.44
CA PRO A 43 -6.30 -15.59 4.52
C PRO A 43 -7.18 -14.60 5.30
N SER A 44 -8.47 -14.57 4.94
CA SER A 44 -9.48 -13.75 5.60
C SER A 44 -9.74 -14.20 7.03
N GLY A 45 -9.83 -13.24 7.96
CA GLY A 45 -10.29 -13.48 9.33
C GLY A 45 -9.36 -14.30 10.23
N VAL A 46 -8.17 -14.70 9.79
CA VAL A 46 -7.20 -15.43 10.63
C VAL A 46 -6.40 -14.43 11.46
N GLU A 47 -6.39 -14.65 12.78
CA GLU A 47 -5.61 -13.86 13.74
C GLU A 47 -4.11 -14.00 13.46
N TYR A 48 -3.36 -12.91 13.67
CA TYR A 48 -1.93 -12.87 13.31
C TYR A 48 -1.07 -13.82 14.13
N ASP A 49 -1.41 -14.06 15.39
CA ASP A 49 -0.71 -14.99 16.28
C ASP A 49 -0.96 -16.47 15.96
N LEU A 50 -2.00 -16.77 15.19
CA LEU A 50 -2.33 -18.11 14.71
C LEU A 50 -1.88 -18.36 13.26
N LEU A 51 -1.43 -17.31 12.57
CA LEU A 51 -1.08 -17.36 11.16
C LEU A 51 0.22 -18.13 10.93
N ARG A 52 0.27 -18.96 9.89
CA ARG A 52 1.43 -19.75 9.50
C ARG A 52 1.77 -19.54 8.01
N PRO A 53 3.00 -19.80 7.57
CA PRO A 53 3.36 -19.64 6.16
C PRO A 53 2.48 -20.46 5.20
N GLU A 54 2.12 -21.68 5.57
CA GLU A 54 1.27 -22.57 4.78
C GLU A 54 -0.17 -22.08 4.63
N ASP A 55 -0.63 -21.19 5.51
CA ASP A 55 -1.98 -20.61 5.45
C ASP A 55 -2.11 -19.55 4.34
N MET A 56 -1.00 -19.07 3.77
CA MET A 56 -1.04 -18.11 2.66
C MET A 56 -1.74 -18.72 1.45
N VAL A 57 -2.74 -18.01 0.95
CA VAL A 57 -3.58 -18.45 -0.16
C VAL A 57 -3.00 -17.99 -1.49
N LEU A 58 -2.87 -18.90 -2.44
CA LEU A 58 -2.39 -18.59 -3.80
C LEU A 58 -3.56 -18.25 -4.72
N VAL A 59 -3.39 -17.18 -5.48
CA VAL A 59 -4.39 -16.65 -6.41
C VAL A 59 -3.73 -16.34 -7.74
N ASP A 60 -4.33 -16.79 -8.84
CA ASP A 60 -3.93 -16.42 -10.20
C ASP A 60 -4.40 -14.98 -10.48
N VAL A 61 -3.46 -14.09 -10.73
CA VAL A 61 -3.74 -12.66 -10.95
C VAL A 61 -4.53 -12.42 -12.25
N ASN A 62 -4.33 -13.24 -13.28
CA ASN A 62 -5.03 -13.06 -14.55
C ASN A 62 -6.53 -13.36 -14.41
N THR A 63 -6.86 -14.42 -13.69
CA THR A 63 -8.25 -14.90 -13.53
C THR A 63 -8.91 -14.41 -12.24
N GLY A 64 -8.14 -13.97 -11.24
CA GLY A 64 -8.61 -13.63 -9.91
C GLY A 64 -9.05 -14.84 -9.07
N LYS A 65 -8.77 -16.07 -9.52
CA LYS A 65 -9.22 -17.29 -8.85
C LYS A 65 -8.17 -17.87 -7.92
N LYS A 66 -8.64 -18.39 -6.79
CA LYS A 66 -7.81 -19.19 -5.89
C LYS A 66 -7.32 -20.43 -6.62
N VAL A 67 -6.01 -20.69 -6.56
CA VAL A 67 -5.37 -21.87 -7.18
C VAL A 67 -4.83 -22.86 -6.15
N GLU A 68 -4.52 -22.40 -4.92
CA GLU A 68 -4.05 -23.24 -3.83
C GLU A 68 -4.40 -22.63 -2.47
N GLY A 69 -4.55 -23.48 -1.46
CA GLY A 69 -4.84 -23.13 -0.06
C GLY A 69 -6.23 -23.60 0.39
N ASP A 70 -6.33 -24.06 1.64
CA ASP A 70 -7.59 -24.55 2.21
C ASP A 70 -8.50 -23.40 2.66
N LEU A 71 -7.89 -22.25 3.04
CA LEU A 71 -8.60 -21.10 3.55
C LEU A 71 -9.12 -20.18 2.42
N ASN A 72 -10.03 -19.29 2.74
CA ASN A 72 -10.43 -18.23 1.83
C ASN A 72 -9.39 -17.09 1.85
N PRO A 73 -9.03 -16.53 0.68
CA PRO A 73 -8.15 -15.38 0.63
C PRO A 73 -8.82 -14.15 1.28
N SER A 74 -8.03 -13.12 1.64
CA SER A 74 -8.57 -11.84 2.09
C SER A 74 -9.66 -11.32 1.15
N SER A 75 -10.67 -10.66 1.70
CA SER A 75 -11.70 -9.94 0.92
C SER A 75 -11.09 -8.93 -0.04
N ASP A 76 -9.96 -8.34 0.32
CA ASP A 76 -9.26 -7.33 -0.50
C ASP A 76 -8.54 -7.91 -1.74
N THR A 77 -8.57 -9.23 -1.91
CA THR A 77 -7.92 -9.92 -3.03
C THR A 77 -8.23 -9.28 -4.39
N PRO A 78 -9.49 -8.93 -4.74
CA PRO A 78 -9.77 -8.30 -6.03
C PRO A 78 -9.07 -6.95 -6.20
N THR A 79 -8.96 -6.15 -5.13
CA THR A 79 -8.21 -4.88 -5.16
C THR A 79 -6.73 -5.13 -5.49
N HIS A 80 -6.09 -6.07 -4.77
CA HIS A 80 -4.68 -6.42 -5.01
C HIS A 80 -4.45 -6.93 -6.44
N VAL A 81 -5.35 -7.76 -6.94
CA VAL A 81 -5.30 -8.27 -8.33
C VAL A 81 -5.31 -7.12 -9.35
N GLU A 82 -6.23 -6.16 -9.19
CA GLU A 82 -6.30 -5.00 -10.11
C GLU A 82 -5.02 -4.16 -10.05
N LEU A 83 -4.45 -3.94 -8.86
CA LEU A 83 -3.19 -3.22 -8.72
C LEU A 83 -2.01 -3.94 -9.39
N TYR A 84 -1.89 -5.26 -9.22
CA TYR A 84 -0.84 -6.04 -9.91
C TYR A 84 -0.98 -6.03 -11.42
N LYS A 85 -2.20 -5.97 -11.95
CA LYS A 85 -2.45 -5.84 -13.40
C LYS A 85 -2.05 -4.47 -13.93
N ALA A 86 -2.38 -3.41 -13.18
CA ALA A 86 -2.20 -2.03 -13.63
C ALA A 86 -0.77 -1.52 -13.42
N PHE A 87 -0.08 -1.98 -12.37
CA PHE A 87 1.24 -1.50 -11.97
C PHE A 87 2.30 -2.62 -12.15
N PRO A 88 2.97 -2.68 -13.31
CA PRO A 88 3.81 -3.84 -13.67
C PRO A 88 5.05 -3.99 -12.80
N ASN A 89 5.54 -2.91 -12.16
CA ASN A 89 6.79 -2.91 -11.41
C ASN A 89 6.62 -3.28 -9.93
N ILE A 90 5.38 -3.38 -9.43
CA ILE A 90 5.16 -3.72 -8.02
C ILE A 90 5.25 -5.22 -7.78
N GLY A 91 5.86 -5.62 -6.69
CA GLY A 91 6.01 -7.03 -6.26
C GLY A 91 5.28 -7.34 -4.94
N GLY A 92 4.85 -6.31 -4.21
CA GLY A 92 4.07 -6.43 -2.98
C GLY A 92 3.02 -5.34 -2.84
N VAL A 93 1.90 -5.66 -2.19
CA VAL A 93 0.82 -4.72 -1.85
C VAL A 93 0.41 -4.92 -0.40
N VAL A 94 0.19 -3.82 0.31
CA VAL A 94 -0.30 -3.77 1.69
C VAL A 94 -1.60 -2.97 1.75
N HIS A 95 -2.58 -3.49 2.46
CA HIS A 95 -3.73 -2.73 2.91
C HIS A 95 -3.80 -2.75 4.44
N THR A 96 -4.10 -1.62 5.03
CA THR A 96 -4.33 -1.49 6.48
C THR A 96 -5.42 -0.46 6.79
N HIS A 97 -5.85 -0.45 8.05
CA HIS A 97 -6.60 0.66 8.64
C HIS A 97 -5.72 1.34 9.71
N SER A 98 -4.47 1.60 9.39
CA SER A 98 -3.54 2.29 10.29
C SER A 98 -4.08 3.68 10.63
N ARG A 99 -3.88 4.11 11.89
CA ARG A 99 -4.65 5.19 12.50
C ARG A 99 -4.58 6.50 11.76
N TRP A 100 -3.36 6.97 11.51
CA TRP A 100 -3.14 8.31 10.99
C TRP A 100 -3.42 8.41 9.49
N ALA A 101 -2.99 7.41 8.73
CA ALA A 101 -3.32 7.35 7.30
C ALA A 101 -4.83 7.21 7.08
N THR A 102 -5.52 6.44 7.93
CA THR A 102 -6.98 6.30 7.85
C THR A 102 -7.71 7.60 8.22
N VAL A 103 -7.18 8.44 9.13
CA VAL A 103 -7.74 9.78 9.40
C VAL A 103 -7.76 10.63 8.12
N PHE A 104 -6.67 10.64 7.35
CA PHE A 104 -6.62 11.33 6.06
C PHE A 104 -7.58 10.72 5.05
N SER A 105 -7.62 9.38 4.94
CA SER A 105 -8.59 8.67 4.07
C SER A 105 -10.03 9.07 4.37
N GLN A 106 -10.41 9.08 5.66
CA GLN A 106 -11.77 9.45 6.09
C GLN A 106 -12.10 10.92 5.83
N SER A 107 -11.10 11.80 5.90
CA SER A 107 -11.27 13.22 5.60
C SER A 107 -11.32 13.51 4.08
N GLY A 108 -10.99 12.53 3.23
CA GLY A 108 -10.91 12.69 1.79
C GLY A 108 -9.76 13.60 1.33
N ARG A 109 -8.69 13.70 2.13
CA ARG A 109 -7.54 14.57 1.87
C ARG A 109 -6.30 13.75 1.61
N GLY A 110 -5.48 14.16 0.64
CA GLY A 110 -4.12 13.66 0.46
C GLY A 110 -3.20 14.12 1.59
N ILE A 111 -2.02 13.50 1.68
CA ILE A 111 -0.96 13.89 2.63
C ILE A 111 0.03 14.77 1.88
N PRO A 112 0.11 16.09 2.19
CA PRO A 112 1.03 17.00 1.51
C PRO A 112 2.49 16.68 1.83
N ALA A 113 3.38 16.93 0.88
CA ALA A 113 4.82 16.79 1.08
C ALA A 113 5.34 17.99 1.89
N LEU A 114 5.43 17.85 3.22
CA LEU A 114 5.77 18.94 4.13
C LEU A 114 7.23 18.95 4.57
N GLY A 115 7.95 17.85 4.42
CA GLY A 115 9.31 17.76 4.93
C GLY A 115 10.17 16.70 4.25
N THR A 116 11.45 16.71 4.57
CA THR A 116 12.46 15.88 3.91
C THR A 116 12.26 14.38 4.10
N THR A 117 11.70 13.95 5.23
CA THR A 117 11.32 12.54 5.44
C THR A 117 10.30 12.08 4.40
N HIS A 118 9.33 12.94 4.06
CA HIS A 118 8.38 12.67 2.97
C HIS A 118 9.13 12.56 1.63
N GLY A 119 9.95 13.55 1.31
CA GLY A 119 10.73 13.60 0.06
C GLY A 119 11.70 12.43 -0.12
N ASP A 120 12.11 11.78 0.93
CA ASP A 120 12.99 10.60 0.86
C ASP A 120 12.26 9.34 0.34
N TYR A 121 10.92 9.31 0.31
CA TYR A 121 10.13 8.11 -0.02
C TYR A 121 9.03 8.33 -1.05
N PHE A 122 8.45 9.55 -1.13
CA PHE A 122 7.34 9.86 -2.01
C PHE A 122 7.59 11.16 -2.75
N TYR A 123 7.49 11.12 -4.08
CA TYR A 123 7.76 12.29 -4.92
C TYR A 123 6.50 13.12 -5.15
N GLY A 124 6.09 13.83 -4.11
CA GLY A 124 4.91 14.67 -4.13
C GLY A 124 3.85 14.27 -3.09
N GLU A 125 2.67 14.84 -3.22
CA GLU A 125 1.54 14.52 -2.36
C GLU A 125 1.12 13.06 -2.49
N ILE A 126 0.93 12.38 -1.36
CA ILE A 126 0.29 11.06 -1.35
C ILE A 126 -1.22 11.28 -1.58
N PRO A 127 -1.78 10.83 -2.71
CA PRO A 127 -3.12 11.19 -3.10
C PRO A 127 -4.20 10.45 -2.30
N CYS A 128 -5.38 11.07 -2.21
CA CYS A 128 -6.62 10.42 -1.82
C CYS A 128 -7.51 10.21 -3.06
N THR A 129 -8.15 9.05 -3.16
CA THR A 129 -9.08 8.77 -4.26
C THR A 129 -10.34 9.66 -4.17
N ARG A 130 -11.09 9.78 -5.25
CA ARG A 130 -12.48 10.25 -5.20
C ARG A 130 -13.35 9.31 -4.36
N LYS A 131 -14.52 9.77 -3.98
CA LYS A 131 -15.56 8.88 -3.46
C LYS A 131 -15.98 7.86 -4.52
N MET A 132 -16.30 6.65 -4.09
CA MET A 132 -16.94 5.65 -4.93
C MET A 132 -18.42 6.02 -5.17
N THR A 133 -18.94 5.65 -6.33
CA THR A 133 -20.36 5.82 -6.64
C THR A 133 -21.22 4.75 -5.96
N PRO A 134 -22.55 4.97 -5.82
CA PRO A 134 -23.43 3.93 -5.30
C PRO A 134 -23.38 2.61 -6.10
N GLU A 135 -23.20 2.69 -7.42
CA GLU A 135 -23.09 1.54 -8.31
C GLU A 135 -21.81 0.73 -8.06
N GLU A 136 -20.69 1.41 -7.87
CA GLU A 136 -19.39 0.80 -7.51
C GLU A 136 -19.46 0.12 -6.14
N ILE A 137 -20.10 0.78 -5.15
CA ILE A 137 -20.29 0.24 -3.80
C ILE A 137 -21.24 -0.96 -3.80
N GLY A 138 -22.33 -0.89 -4.57
CA GLY A 138 -23.33 -1.95 -4.66
C GLY A 138 -22.95 -3.11 -5.58
N GLY A 139 -21.88 -2.95 -6.35
CA GLY A 139 -21.37 -3.93 -7.32
C GLY A 139 -20.21 -4.77 -6.78
N ALA A 140 -19.14 -4.85 -7.55
CA ALA A 140 -17.90 -5.55 -7.18
C ALA A 140 -16.97 -4.63 -6.37
N TYR A 141 -17.39 -4.28 -5.15
CA TYR A 141 -16.81 -3.24 -4.30
C TYR A 141 -15.27 -3.29 -4.21
N GLU A 142 -14.70 -4.44 -3.90
CA GLU A 142 -13.24 -4.58 -3.74
C GLU A 142 -12.52 -4.42 -5.09
N LYS A 143 -13.11 -4.88 -6.18
CA LYS A 143 -12.56 -4.65 -7.53
C LYS A 143 -12.63 -3.16 -7.89
N GLU A 144 -13.77 -2.52 -7.64
CA GLU A 144 -13.95 -1.09 -7.92
C GLU A 144 -13.08 -0.22 -7.01
N THR A 145 -12.73 -0.68 -5.80
CA THR A 145 -11.67 -0.06 -4.99
C THR A 145 -10.35 -0.02 -5.75
N GLY A 146 -9.96 -1.11 -6.41
CA GLY A 146 -8.81 -1.13 -7.30
C GLY A 146 -8.93 -0.16 -8.46
N THR A 147 -10.11 -0.09 -9.09
CA THR A 147 -10.40 0.83 -10.20
C THR A 147 -10.19 2.30 -9.79
N VAL A 148 -10.75 2.75 -8.67
CA VAL A 148 -10.59 4.16 -8.23
C VAL A 148 -9.15 4.49 -7.82
N ILE A 149 -8.40 3.51 -7.30
CA ILE A 149 -6.96 3.67 -7.07
C ILE A 149 -6.24 3.90 -8.39
N ILE A 150 -6.44 3.04 -9.39
CA ILE A 150 -5.80 3.14 -10.70
C ILE A 150 -6.15 4.46 -11.39
N GLU A 151 -7.40 4.90 -11.31
CA GLU A 151 -7.83 6.21 -11.83
C GLU A 151 -7.05 7.37 -11.21
N THR A 152 -6.75 7.30 -9.91
CA THR A 152 -6.00 8.32 -9.18
C THR A 152 -4.56 8.45 -9.68
N PHE A 153 -4.03 7.41 -10.33
CA PHE A 153 -2.67 7.37 -10.87
C PHE A 153 -2.57 7.61 -12.38
N LYS A 154 -3.64 8.05 -13.06
CA LYS A 154 -3.58 8.34 -14.50
C LYS A 154 -2.47 9.29 -14.91
N ASP A 155 -2.22 10.32 -14.06
CA ASP A 155 -1.22 11.36 -14.31
C ASP A 155 -0.10 11.33 -13.26
N LYS A 156 0.08 10.21 -12.56
CA LYS A 156 1.08 10.04 -11.51
C LYS A 156 1.80 8.70 -11.69
N SER A 157 3.06 8.67 -11.29
CA SER A 157 3.84 7.44 -11.28
C SER A 157 3.58 6.65 -9.98
N PRO A 158 3.08 5.42 -10.06
CA PRO A 158 2.98 4.56 -8.88
C PRO A 158 4.35 4.14 -8.33
N ASP A 159 5.40 4.20 -9.13
CA ASP A 159 6.76 3.90 -8.68
C ASP A 159 7.34 5.06 -7.84
N ASP A 160 6.96 6.30 -8.16
CA ASP A 160 7.42 7.50 -7.44
C ASP A 160 6.58 7.82 -6.21
N ILE A 161 5.32 7.39 -6.19
CA ILE A 161 4.39 7.58 -5.07
C ILE A 161 3.75 6.22 -4.73
N PRO A 162 4.48 5.32 -4.04
CA PRO A 162 4.01 3.94 -3.78
C PRO A 162 2.96 3.85 -2.65
N ALA A 163 2.01 4.78 -2.63
CA ALA A 163 0.92 4.83 -1.64
C ALA A 163 -0.30 5.59 -2.17
N VAL A 164 -1.47 5.25 -1.64
CA VAL A 164 -2.74 5.94 -1.89
C VAL A 164 -3.64 5.82 -0.65
N LEU A 165 -4.47 6.82 -0.46
CA LEU A 165 -5.55 6.82 0.51
C LEU A 165 -6.88 6.58 -0.22
N VAL A 166 -7.60 5.53 0.13
CA VAL A 166 -8.94 5.30 -0.41
C VAL A 166 -9.94 6.10 0.42
N HIS A 167 -10.68 7.00 -0.21
CA HIS A 167 -11.63 7.90 0.46
C HIS A 167 -12.60 7.11 1.35
N SER A 168 -12.74 7.54 2.61
CA SER A 168 -13.59 6.93 3.64
C SER A 168 -13.24 5.48 4.02
N HIS A 169 -12.10 4.94 3.59
CA HIS A 169 -11.70 3.56 3.83
C HIS A 169 -10.36 3.50 4.59
N GLY A 170 -9.26 3.43 3.88
CA GLY A 170 -7.91 3.31 4.46
C GLY A 170 -6.82 3.35 3.38
N PRO A 171 -5.55 3.25 3.79
CA PRO A 171 -4.43 3.29 2.87
C PRO A 171 -4.18 1.96 2.17
N PHE A 172 -3.66 2.07 0.94
CA PHE A 172 -2.93 1.01 0.25
C PHE A 172 -1.51 1.49 -0.03
N THR A 173 -0.54 0.61 0.15
CA THR A 173 0.86 0.85 -0.25
C THR A 173 1.38 -0.33 -1.04
N TRP A 174 2.40 -0.09 -1.83
CA TRP A 174 3.06 -1.13 -2.61
C TRP A 174 4.56 -0.91 -2.66
N GLY A 175 5.27 -1.87 -3.24
CA GLY A 175 6.71 -1.82 -3.39
C GLY A 175 7.23 -2.92 -4.30
N THR A 176 8.53 -3.00 -4.47
CA THR A 176 9.20 -3.99 -5.32
C THR A 176 9.04 -5.43 -4.83
N ASP A 177 8.72 -5.59 -3.56
CA ASP A 177 8.47 -6.86 -2.88
C ASP A 177 7.57 -6.64 -1.65
N PRO A 178 7.05 -7.70 -0.98
CA PRO A 178 6.19 -7.58 0.19
C PRO A 178 6.81 -6.81 1.36
N MET A 179 8.12 -6.97 1.58
CA MET A 179 8.82 -6.29 2.68
C MET A 179 8.95 -4.80 2.42
N ASN A 180 9.25 -4.41 1.17
CA ASN A 180 9.32 -3.01 0.74
C ASN A 180 7.94 -2.34 0.79
N ALA A 181 6.88 -3.05 0.41
CA ALA A 181 5.51 -2.55 0.54
C ALA A 181 5.14 -2.26 2.01
N VAL A 182 5.52 -3.13 2.96
CA VAL A 182 5.35 -2.88 4.41
C VAL A 182 6.21 -1.71 4.88
N HIS A 183 7.45 -1.60 4.40
CA HIS A 183 8.29 -0.45 4.72
C HIS A 183 7.59 0.86 4.34
N ASN A 184 7.03 0.94 3.13
CA ASN A 184 6.29 2.10 2.67
C ASN A 184 5.02 2.36 3.50
N ALA A 185 4.35 1.31 4.00
CA ALA A 185 3.20 1.46 4.91
C ALA A 185 3.60 2.06 6.27
N VAL A 186 4.75 1.65 6.82
CA VAL A 186 5.30 2.24 8.06
C VAL A 186 5.62 3.72 7.86
N VAL A 187 6.29 4.04 6.75
CA VAL A 187 6.65 5.44 6.44
C VAL A 187 5.38 6.28 6.23
N LEU A 188 4.39 5.75 5.48
CA LEU A 188 3.10 6.43 5.27
C LEU A 188 2.42 6.80 6.59
N GLU A 189 2.37 5.87 7.54
CA GLU A 189 1.74 6.10 8.85
C GLU A 189 2.47 7.20 9.63
N GLU A 190 3.79 7.20 9.65
CA GLU A 190 4.59 8.25 10.29
C GLU A 190 4.42 9.61 9.61
N LEU A 191 4.37 9.66 8.29
CA LEU A 191 4.12 10.88 7.53
C LEU A 191 2.71 11.43 7.78
N ALA A 192 1.71 10.56 7.87
CA ALA A 192 0.35 10.95 8.20
C ALA A 192 0.28 11.56 9.61
N PHE A 193 0.95 10.94 10.59
CA PHE A 193 1.07 11.49 11.94
C PHE A 193 1.70 12.89 11.92
N MET A 194 2.86 13.05 11.29
CA MET A 194 3.56 14.34 11.22
C MET A 194 2.72 15.39 10.47
N ALA A 195 2.11 15.03 9.34
CA ALA A 195 1.30 15.95 8.54
C ALA A 195 0.07 16.43 9.33
N TRP A 196 -0.61 15.54 10.06
CA TRP A 196 -1.75 15.93 10.91
C TRP A 196 -1.34 16.96 11.95
N HIS A 197 -0.22 16.77 12.64
CA HIS A 197 0.26 17.72 13.66
C HIS A 197 0.69 19.06 13.03
N ASN A 198 1.34 19.04 11.88
CA ASN A 198 1.67 20.27 11.16
C ASN A 198 0.41 21.06 10.76
N LEU A 199 -0.61 20.37 10.26
CA LEU A 199 -1.88 21.01 9.89
C LEU A 199 -2.69 21.52 11.10
N VAL A 200 -2.48 20.96 12.29
CA VAL A 200 -3.03 21.51 13.55
C VAL A 200 -2.26 22.77 13.97
N LEU A 201 -0.96 22.81 13.81
CA LEU A 201 -0.12 23.98 14.11
C LEU A 201 -0.36 25.13 13.13
N ASP A 202 -0.45 24.82 11.83
CA ASP A 202 -0.75 25.77 10.76
C ASP A 202 -1.61 25.08 9.66
N PRO A 203 -2.94 25.31 9.67
CA PRO A 203 -3.83 24.74 8.66
C PRO A 203 -3.56 25.19 7.23
N THR A 204 -2.76 26.26 7.06
CA THR A 204 -2.43 26.88 5.77
C THR A 204 -1.01 26.57 5.30
N ILE A 205 -0.28 25.74 6.04
CA ILE A 205 1.11 25.39 5.71
C ILE A 205 1.23 24.92 4.24
N PRO A 206 2.08 25.56 3.41
CA PRO A 206 2.29 25.12 2.04
C PRO A 206 3.16 23.85 2.00
N PRO A 207 3.10 23.07 0.91
CA PRO A 207 4.08 22.03 0.66
C PRO A 207 5.52 22.56 0.72
N MET A 208 6.48 21.67 0.97
CA MET A 208 7.90 22.01 0.92
C MET A 208 8.30 22.50 -0.47
N GLN A 209 9.42 23.24 -0.53
CA GLN A 209 9.99 23.73 -1.80
C GLN A 209 10.29 22.55 -2.74
N GLN A 210 9.96 22.72 -4.04
CA GLN A 210 10.17 21.67 -5.05
C GLN A 210 11.62 21.24 -5.13
N GLU A 211 12.56 22.20 -5.07
CA GLU A 211 14.01 21.93 -5.14
C GLU A 211 14.49 21.07 -3.95
N LEU A 212 13.85 21.22 -2.77
CA LEU A 212 14.18 20.42 -1.61
C LEU A 212 13.58 19.01 -1.73
N LEU A 213 12.38 18.88 -2.28
CA LEU A 213 11.76 17.60 -2.62
C LEU A 213 12.62 16.83 -3.62
N ASP A 214 13.00 17.49 -4.72
CA ASP A 214 13.87 16.93 -5.77
C ASP A 214 15.19 16.43 -5.19
N LYS A 215 15.83 17.27 -4.37
CA LYS A 215 17.10 16.93 -3.72
C LYS A 215 17.00 15.67 -2.88
N HIS A 216 15.94 15.54 -2.08
CA HIS A 216 15.77 14.42 -1.18
C HIS A 216 15.35 13.13 -1.92
N TYR A 217 14.43 13.24 -2.86
CA TYR A 217 13.97 12.09 -3.63
C TYR A 217 15.09 11.54 -4.54
N LEU A 218 15.68 12.40 -5.36
CA LEU A 218 16.66 11.98 -6.38
C LEU A 218 17.97 11.45 -5.79
N ARG A 219 18.36 11.86 -4.57
CA ARG A 219 19.55 11.30 -3.91
C ARG A 219 19.40 9.82 -3.56
N LYS A 220 18.15 9.30 -3.45
CA LYS A 220 17.83 7.90 -3.14
C LYS A 220 17.34 7.12 -4.36
N HIS A 221 16.58 7.77 -5.24
CA HIS A 221 15.84 7.12 -6.32
C HIS A 221 16.29 7.56 -7.71
N GLY A 222 17.09 8.61 -7.82
CA GLY A 222 17.58 9.12 -9.10
C GLY A 222 18.67 8.27 -9.73
N ALA A 223 18.93 8.50 -11.00
CA ALA A 223 19.98 7.81 -11.76
C ALA A 223 21.39 7.95 -11.14
N ASN A 224 21.62 9.00 -10.33
CA ASN A 224 22.88 9.27 -9.60
C ASN A 224 22.65 9.18 -8.08
N ALA A 225 21.86 8.22 -7.62
CA ALA A 225 21.62 8.01 -6.20
C ALA A 225 22.93 7.75 -5.45
N TYR A 226 23.11 8.40 -4.28
CA TYR A 226 24.35 8.31 -3.49
C TYR A 226 24.06 8.09 -1.99
N TYR A 227 22.80 7.94 -1.60
CA TYR A 227 22.42 7.74 -0.21
C TYR A 227 22.31 6.25 0.13
N GLY A 228 22.87 5.88 1.27
CA GLY A 228 22.85 4.50 1.77
C GLY A 228 24.25 3.86 1.77
N GLN A 229 24.29 2.58 2.02
CA GLN A 229 25.51 1.75 1.92
C GLN A 229 25.59 1.25 0.48
N GLY A 230 26.40 1.92 -0.33
CA GLY A 230 26.66 1.55 -1.71
C GLY A 230 27.52 0.31 -1.85
#